data_7b27a6032235e2cceeda4a1a58cda4de
#
_entry.id   7b27a6032235e2cceeda4a1a58cda4de
#
_cell.length_a   1.000
_cell.length_b   1.000
_cell.length_c   1.000
_cell.angle_alpha   90.00
_cell.angle_beta   90.00
_cell.angle_gamma   90.00
#
_symmetry.space_group_name_H-M   'P 1'
#
loop_
_entity.id
_entity.type
_entity.pdbx_description
1 polymer ?
#
loop_
_entity_poly.entity_id
_entity_poly.type
_entity_poly.pdbx_seq_one_letter_code
_entity_poly.pdbx_strand_id
1 'polypeptide(L)'
;GMVGITGFVALVSAPANYDSLTYHMTRVAHWAQNGSVAFYPTGIDRQNFLEPLAEYVIGQFYLLANGDALANISQWLAFIGCVVGASVLAQQVGGGRRAQILAAVFAATAPMAILQASSTQNDLVASFWLVCVAVFALRIMHPAPANLRPARADVILFGLSLGLALLTKATLRLYALPLVMWVSIWMLLRVRAKAILPLAAIAGIVIGINVAFVLSNFAAYGPSLMPSSRVGTLTNAAISPGIVLSNILRNAALHFGLPRADLNKQLIVQPITALHAALGLDVSDPRSTHEGSRFAISDVPFTEDSSGSPLHLLLIWAAMLAAVLRPALRKNIWLMGLGLAALAGFVLFCAVLRWQPWHTRLHLPLFILFAPFVALAADEALPRRLAPLVFAGLIVAAYPFITQNAFRPLTGPRSVLRVPRSEQYFTQADALRKPYQAAVAEIAAGECRSIGLITQSDTPEYLLWILMQVESPSTQMQHVLVKDKSARLAEPLAPPCAVLATEPAQNPISLNGQMFEQRQRWGGVGLYLP
;
A
#
# COMPACT_ATOMS: atom_id res chain seq x y z
N GLY A 1 12.36 21.28 0.25
CA GLY A 1 12.56 20.80 1.61
C GLY A 1 12.07 19.36 1.78
N MET A 2 10.77 19.16 2.15
CA MET A 2 10.22 17.85 2.54
C MET A 2 10.49 16.73 1.55
N VAL A 3 10.16 16.92 0.27
CA VAL A 3 10.39 15.94 -0.78
C VAL A 3 11.87 15.54 -0.88
N GLY A 4 12.79 16.50 -0.77
CA GLY A 4 14.22 16.21 -0.80
C GLY A 4 14.70 15.40 0.42
N ILE A 5 14.18 15.73 1.63
CA ILE A 5 14.54 15.00 2.85
C ILE A 5 14.00 13.57 2.83
N THR A 6 12.74 13.37 2.40
CA THR A 6 12.19 12.01 2.27
C THR A 6 12.93 11.20 1.22
N GLY A 7 13.38 11.82 0.11
CA GLY A 7 14.23 11.17 -0.89
C GLY A 7 15.61 10.79 -0.36
N PHE A 8 16.21 11.66 0.44
CA PHE A 8 17.45 11.33 1.13
C PHE A 8 17.27 10.12 2.06
N VAL A 9 16.19 10.11 2.88
CA VAL A 9 15.89 8.95 3.73
C VAL A 9 15.67 7.69 2.89
N ALA A 10 14.97 7.79 1.76
CA ALA A 10 14.76 6.65 0.86
C ALA A 10 16.07 6.06 0.33
N LEU A 11 17.08 6.90 0.08
CA LEU A 11 18.39 6.46 -0.41
C LEU A 11 19.28 5.82 0.66
N VAL A 12 19.22 6.34 1.91
CA VAL A 12 20.15 5.89 2.96
C VAL A 12 19.58 4.78 3.86
N SER A 13 18.26 4.58 3.86
CA SER A 13 17.61 3.61 4.75
C SER A 13 17.39 2.25 4.12
N ALA A 14 17.48 1.20 4.95
CA ALA A 14 17.12 -0.15 4.57
C ALA A 14 15.58 -0.34 4.52
N PRO A 15 15.05 -1.26 3.68
CA PRO A 15 13.70 -1.78 3.82
C PRO A 15 13.55 -2.47 5.18
N ALA A 16 12.67 -1.97 6.05
CA ALA A 16 12.60 -2.43 7.44
C ALA A 16 11.17 -2.61 7.98
N ASN A 17 10.13 -2.28 7.18
CA ASN A 17 8.76 -2.51 7.61
C ASN A 17 8.33 -3.97 7.38
N TYR A 18 7.28 -4.36 8.09
CA TYR A 18 6.78 -5.72 8.09
C TYR A 18 6.44 -6.25 6.68
N ASP A 19 5.70 -5.49 5.88
CA ASP A 19 5.31 -5.89 4.53
C ASP A 19 6.53 -6.01 3.60
N SER A 20 7.50 -5.10 3.73
CA SER A 20 8.77 -5.19 3.00
C SER A 20 9.52 -6.48 3.31
N LEU A 21 9.61 -6.85 4.58
CA LEU A 21 10.36 -8.01 5.03
C LEU A 21 9.65 -9.34 4.74
N THR A 22 8.32 -9.33 4.65
CA THR A 22 7.55 -10.57 4.45
C THR A 22 7.26 -10.87 2.99
N TYR A 23 6.87 -9.89 2.17
CA TYR A 23 6.46 -10.21 0.79
C TYR A 23 6.96 -9.27 -0.29
N HIS A 24 7.12 -7.94 -0.07
CA HIS A 24 7.57 -7.05 -1.15
C HIS A 24 9.02 -7.35 -1.59
N MET A 25 9.98 -7.22 -0.66
CA MET A 25 11.39 -7.44 -0.98
C MET A 25 11.72 -8.91 -1.15
N THR A 26 11.04 -9.79 -0.42
CA THR A 26 11.22 -11.25 -0.55
C THR A 26 10.83 -11.74 -1.93
N ARG A 27 9.68 -11.29 -2.47
CA ARG A 27 9.26 -11.57 -3.85
C ARG A 27 10.33 -11.13 -4.86
N VAL A 28 10.87 -9.91 -4.69
CA VAL A 28 11.91 -9.38 -5.57
C VAL A 28 13.20 -10.21 -5.50
N ALA A 29 13.60 -10.65 -4.30
CA ALA A 29 14.77 -11.48 -4.12
C ALA A 29 14.61 -12.85 -4.80
N HIS A 30 13.45 -13.51 -4.64
CA HIS A 30 13.14 -14.75 -5.35
C HIS A 30 13.15 -14.56 -6.86
N TRP A 31 12.55 -13.50 -7.39
CA TRP A 31 12.58 -13.20 -8.82
C TRP A 31 14.00 -12.98 -9.36
N ALA A 32 14.83 -12.26 -8.60
CA ALA A 32 16.22 -12.02 -8.97
C ALA A 32 17.02 -13.33 -8.99
N GLN A 33 16.84 -14.19 -7.96
CA GLN A 33 17.48 -15.51 -7.91
C GLN A 33 17.02 -16.42 -9.07
N ASN A 34 15.71 -16.45 -9.34
CA ASN A 34 15.13 -17.35 -10.33
C ASN A 34 15.27 -16.82 -11.78
N GLY A 35 15.75 -15.57 -11.97
CA GLY A 35 15.77 -14.91 -13.28
C GLY A 35 14.39 -14.79 -13.94
N SER A 36 13.29 -14.82 -13.13
CA SER A 36 11.92 -14.90 -13.62
C SER A 36 10.96 -14.24 -12.64
N VAL A 37 9.94 -13.54 -13.16
CA VAL A 37 8.84 -12.96 -12.40
C VAL A 37 7.64 -13.92 -12.26
N ALA A 38 7.80 -15.16 -12.66
CA ALA A 38 6.77 -16.20 -12.51
C ALA A 38 6.45 -16.48 -11.04
N PHE A 39 5.27 -17.02 -10.79
CA PHE A 39 4.90 -17.53 -9.48
C PHE A 39 5.75 -18.75 -9.12
N TYR A 40 6.00 -18.93 -7.84
CA TYR A 40 6.81 -19.99 -7.28
C TYR A 40 6.14 -20.60 -6.03
N PRO A 41 6.53 -21.82 -5.60
CA PRO A 41 6.04 -22.36 -4.34
C PRO A 41 6.45 -21.45 -3.18
N THR A 42 5.52 -21.09 -2.30
CA THR A 42 5.81 -20.24 -1.14
C THR A 42 4.87 -20.50 0.02
N GLY A 43 5.40 -20.53 1.25
CA GLY A 43 4.60 -20.54 2.48
C GLY A 43 4.00 -19.17 2.80
N ILE A 44 4.43 -18.12 2.11
CA ILE A 44 3.96 -16.73 2.28
C ILE A 44 3.11 -16.35 1.07
N ASP A 45 1.84 -16.73 1.10
CA ASP A 45 0.90 -16.60 0.00
C ASP A 45 0.85 -15.22 -0.67
N ARG A 46 1.07 -14.13 0.13
CA ARG A 46 1.11 -12.74 -0.35
C ARG A 46 2.20 -12.48 -1.39
N GLN A 47 3.26 -13.28 -1.42
CA GLN A 47 4.33 -13.20 -2.43
C GLN A 47 3.83 -13.51 -3.85
N ASN A 48 2.73 -14.26 -4.01
CA ASN A 48 2.18 -14.61 -5.31
C ASN A 48 0.90 -13.84 -5.62
N PHE A 49 -0.15 -13.94 -4.77
CA PHE A 49 -1.50 -13.53 -5.16
C PHE A 49 -1.76 -12.00 -5.12
N LEU A 50 -0.91 -11.21 -4.45
CA LEU A 50 -1.05 -9.76 -4.46
C LEU A 50 -0.50 -9.14 -5.76
N GLU A 51 -1.11 -8.04 -6.17
CA GLU A 51 -0.78 -7.32 -7.40
C GLU A 51 0.70 -6.87 -7.42
N PRO A 52 1.45 -7.13 -8.52
CA PRO A 52 2.91 -7.09 -8.50
C PRO A 52 3.55 -5.81 -9.08
N LEU A 53 2.79 -4.79 -9.52
CA LEU A 53 3.38 -3.68 -10.26
C LEU A 53 4.46 -2.91 -9.49
N ALA A 54 4.23 -2.66 -8.19
CA ALA A 54 5.22 -1.96 -7.37
C ALA A 54 6.53 -2.75 -7.28
N GLU A 55 6.42 -4.07 -7.11
CA GLU A 55 7.58 -4.97 -7.03
C GLU A 55 8.28 -5.13 -8.38
N TYR A 56 7.58 -5.02 -9.51
CA TYR A 56 8.25 -4.94 -10.81
C TYR A 56 9.14 -3.70 -10.92
N VAL A 57 8.67 -2.54 -10.41
CA VAL A 57 9.48 -1.31 -10.38
C VAL A 57 10.65 -1.47 -9.40
N ILE A 58 10.40 -1.99 -8.19
CA ILE A 58 11.45 -2.27 -7.19
C ILE A 58 12.48 -3.24 -7.78
N GLY A 59 12.04 -4.29 -8.48
CA GLY A 59 12.89 -5.28 -9.12
C GLY A 59 13.87 -4.67 -10.13
N GLN A 60 13.45 -3.68 -10.92
CA GLN A 60 14.36 -2.95 -11.82
C GLN A 60 15.46 -2.22 -11.03
N PHE A 61 15.08 -1.50 -9.96
CA PHE A 61 16.05 -0.83 -9.10
C PHE A 61 16.97 -1.82 -8.38
N TYR A 62 16.43 -2.97 -7.94
CA TYR A 62 17.20 -4.03 -7.30
C TYR A 62 18.26 -4.61 -8.22
N LEU A 63 17.92 -4.91 -9.47
CA LEU A 63 18.87 -5.42 -10.48
C LEU A 63 19.92 -4.36 -10.87
N LEU A 64 19.51 -3.11 -11.03
CA LEU A 64 20.43 -2.01 -11.37
C LEU A 64 21.43 -1.71 -10.25
N ALA A 65 21.03 -1.84 -8.99
CA ALA A 65 21.88 -1.58 -7.84
C ALA A 65 22.63 -2.82 -7.33
N ASN A 66 22.39 -3.99 -7.93
CA ASN A 66 22.85 -5.29 -7.44
C ASN A 66 22.48 -5.48 -5.94
N GLY A 67 21.23 -5.17 -5.59
CA GLY A 67 20.71 -5.21 -4.22
C GLY A 67 19.66 -4.13 -3.97
N ASP A 68 19.32 -3.93 -2.70
CA ASP A 68 18.16 -3.11 -2.31
C ASP A 68 18.45 -1.62 -2.05
N ALA A 69 19.66 -1.13 -2.38
CA ALA A 69 20.06 0.25 -2.10
C ALA A 69 19.10 1.30 -2.69
N LEU A 70 18.45 1.00 -3.82
CA LEU A 70 17.52 1.88 -4.51
C LEU A 70 16.04 1.46 -4.36
N ALA A 71 15.71 0.43 -3.59
CA ALA A 71 14.37 -0.16 -3.52
C ALA A 71 13.30 0.85 -3.06
N ASN A 72 13.60 1.68 -2.07
CA ASN A 72 12.67 2.67 -1.53
C ASN A 72 12.38 3.84 -2.49
N ILE A 73 13.18 4.02 -3.56
CA ILE A 73 13.01 5.12 -4.53
C ILE A 73 11.68 5.00 -5.28
N SER A 74 11.16 3.80 -5.47
CA SER A 74 9.88 3.55 -6.15
C SER A 74 8.74 4.36 -5.52
N GLN A 75 8.62 4.33 -4.20
CA GLN A 75 7.61 5.08 -3.46
C GLN A 75 7.91 6.59 -3.44
N TRP A 76 9.17 6.99 -3.36
CA TRP A 76 9.54 8.39 -3.41
C TRP A 76 9.20 9.05 -4.76
N LEU A 77 9.45 8.38 -5.88
CA LEU A 77 9.05 8.86 -7.21
C LEU A 77 7.52 8.99 -7.31
N ALA A 78 6.79 8.00 -6.79
CA ALA A 78 5.34 8.05 -6.74
C ALA A 78 4.83 9.21 -5.85
N PHE A 79 5.51 9.51 -4.74
CA PHE A 79 5.22 10.67 -3.89
C PHE A 79 5.33 11.99 -4.66
N ILE A 80 6.42 12.18 -5.42
CA ILE A 80 6.57 13.34 -6.31
C ILE A 80 5.41 13.40 -7.30
N GLY A 81 5.09 12.26 -7.92
CA GLY A 81 3.98 12.16 -8.87
C GLY A 81 2.63 12.53 -8.26
N CYS A 82 2.36 12.11 -7.01
CA CYS A 82 1.16 12.49 -6.27
C CYS A 82 1.08 14.00 -6.00
N VAL A 83 2.20 14.62 -5.58
CA VAL A 83 2.27 16.06 -5.29
C VAL A 83 2.04 16.88 -6.58
N VAL A 84 2.71 16.52 -7.66
CA VAL A 84 2.53 17.17 -8.96
C VAL A 84 1.11 16.93 -9.48
N GLY A 85 0.62 15.70 -9.41
CA GLY A 85 -0.73 15.33 -9.87
C GLY A 85 -1.84 16.06 -9.11
N ALA A 86 -1.70 16.26 -7.80
CA ALA A 86 -2.63 17.07 -7.01
C ALA A 86 -2.71 18.53 -7.51
N SER A 87 -1.55 19.11 -7.86
CA SER A 87 -1.48 20.46 -8.47
C SER A 87 -2.15 20.51 -9.84
N VAL A 88 -1.91 19.49 -10.69
CA VAL A 88 -2.53 19.37 -12.03
C VAL A 88 -4.05 19.20 -11.90
N LEU A 89 -4.53 18.36 -10.98
CA LEU A 89 -5.96 18.20 -10.73
C LEU A 89 -6.59 19.53 -10.27
N ALA A 90 -5.92 20.28 -9.36
CA ALA A 90 -6.41 21.59 -8.94
C ALA A 90 -6.55 22.56 -10.12
N GLN A 91 -5.59 22.56 -11.07
CA GLN A 91 -5.68 23.34 -12.30
C GLN A 91 -6.88 22.91 -13.17
N GLN A 92 -7.06 21.60 -13.38
CA GLN A 92 -8.11 21.08 -14.24
C GLN A 92 -9.51 21.35 -13.71
N VAL A 93 -9.69 21.42 -12.40
CA VAL A 93 -10.98 21.82 -11.82
C VAL A 93 -11.15 23.33 -11.65
N GLY A 94 -10.30 24.14 -12.31
CA GLY A 94 -10.43 25.59 -12.38
C GLY A 94 -9.65 26.37 -11.31
N GLY A 95 -8.78 25.72 -10.55
CA GLY A 95 -7.94 26.35 -9.55
C GLY A 95 -6.81 27.18 -10.17
N GLY A 96 -6.64 28.44 -9.71
CA GLY A 96 -5.50 29.28 -10.05
C GLY A 96 -4.19 28.78 -9.45
N ARG A 97 -3.08 29.49 -9.73
CA ARG A 97 -1.73 29.11 -9.24
C ARG A 97 -1.68 28.90 -7.72
N ARG A 98 -2.43 29.71 -6.97
CA ARG A 98 -2.49 29.60 -5.51
C ARG A 98 -3.12 28.26 -5.09
N ALA A 99 -4.28 27.91 -5.64
CA ALA A 99 -4.93 26.63 -5.36
C ALA A 99 -4.05 25.43 -5.76
N GLN A 100 -3.32 25.52 -6.88
CA GLN A 100 -2.36 24.51 -7.30
C GLN A 100 -1.26 24.29 -6.26
N ILE A 101 -0.67 25.38 -5.71
CA ILE A 101 0.34 25.30 -4.66
C ILE A 101 -0.26 24.71 -3.37
N LEU A 102 -1.46 25.16 -2.97
CA LEU A 102 -2.13 24.63 -1.78
C LEU A 102 -2.42 23.12 -1.91
N ALA A 103 -2.88 22.65 -3.08
CA ALA A 103 -3.10 21.23 -3.33
C ALA A 103 -1.80 20.42 -3.24
N ALA A 104 -0.71 20.93 -3.82
CA ALA A 104 0.60 20.30 -3.72
C ALA A 104 1.10 20.25 -2.26
N VAL A 105 0.93 21.30 -1.47
CA VAL A 105 1.30 21.33 -0.05
C VAL A 105 0.45 20.35 0.74
N PHE A 106 -0.87 20.30 0.53
CA PHE A 106 -1.76 19.34 1.18
C PHE A 106 -1.31 17.90 0.92
N ALA A 107 -1.05 17.54 -0.34
CA ALA A 107 -0.58 16.22 -0.71
C ALA A 107 0.81 15.90 -0.11
N ALA A 108 1.73 16.87 -0.14
CA ALA A 108 3.10 16.71 0.35
C ALA A 108 3.18 16.59 1.89
N THR A 109 2.21 17.13 2.61
CA THR A 109 2.19 17.15 4.08
C THR A 109 1.34 16.04 4.70
N ALA A 110 0.68 15.21 3.88
CA ALA A 110 -0.10 14.08 4.38
C ALA A 110 0.83 13.11 5.14
N PRO A 111 0.58 12.86 6.45
CA PRO A 111 1.45 12.05 7.29
C PRO A 111 1.83 10.71 6.67
N MET A 112 0.84 9.97 6.21
CA MET A 112 1.04 8.67 5.59
C MET A 112 1.86 8.75 4.28
N ALA A 113 1.71 9.82 3.48
CA ALA A 113 2.51 10.01 2.27
C ALA A 113 3.99 10.22 2.60
N ILE A 114 4.29 10.98 3.66
CA ILE A 114 5.66 11.23 4.13
C ILE A 114 6.29 9.93 4.64
N LEU A 115 5.58 9.20 5.50
CA LEU A 115 6.08 7.98 6.12
C LEU A 115 6.38 6.90 5.07
N GLN A 116 5.50 6.74 4.09
CA GLN A 116 5.67 5.75 3.04
C GLN A 116 6.66 6.15 1.94
N ALA A 117 6.95 7.43 1.75
CA ALA A 117 7.83 7.90 0.69
C ALA A 117 9.26 7.36 0.77
N SER A 118 9.66 6.79 1.90
CA SER A 118 10.98 6.18 2.11
C SER A 118 10.92 4.66 2.36
N SER A 119 9.83 4.00 1.94
CA SER A 119 9.62 2.55 2.14
C SER A 119 9.47 1.80 0.82
N THR A 120 9.38 0.47 0.88
CA THR A 120 9.07 -0.41 -0.25
C THR A 120 7.61 -0.90 -0.24
N GLN A 121 6.71 -0.21 0.49
CA GLN A 121 5.27 -0.45 0.37
C GLN A 121 4.76 0.00 -1.02
N ASN A 122 3.46 -0.10 -1.29
CA ASN A 122 2.91 0.19 -2.61
C ASN A 122 1.79 1.25 -2.61
N ASP A 123 1.45 1.85 -1.44
CA ASP A 123 0.29 2.75 -1.34
C ASP A 123 0.48 4.09 -2.07
N LEU A 124 1.72 4.63 -2.15
CA LEU A 124 1.99 5.82 -2.95
C LEU A 124 2.00 5.51 -4.45
N VAL A 125 2.55 4.37 -4.87
CA VAL A 125 2.48 3.92 -6.27
C VAL A 125 1.03 3.76 -6.69
N ALA A 126 0.21 3.16 -5.82
CA ALA A 126 -1.23 3.03 -6.02
C ALA A 126 -1.92 4.41 -6.12
N SER A 127 -1.61 5.33 -5.20
CA SER A 127 -2.14 6.69 -5.19
C SER A 127 -1.78 7.47 -6.46
N PHE A 128 -0.53 7.35 -6.93
CA PHE A 128 -0.05 7.99 -8.14
C PHE A 128 -0.85 7.55 -9.38
N TRP A 129 -1.05 6.24 -9.56
CA TRP A 129 -1.82 5.75 -10.70
C TRP A 129 -3.29 6.16 -10.62
N LEU A 130 -3.89 6.21 -9.42
CA LEU A 130 -5.25 6.73 -9.24
C LEU A 130 -5.35 8.22 -9.56
N VAL A 131 -4.36 9.01 -9.19
CA VAL A 131 -4.25 10.43 -9.58
C VAL A 131 -4.17 10.56 -11.10
N CYS A 132 -3.37 9.73 -11.78
CA CYS A 132 -3.32 9.69 -13.24
C CYS A 132 -4.68 9.33 -13.86
N VAL A 133 -5.41 8.35 -13.30
CA VAL A 133 -6.79 8.03 -13.70
C VAL A 133 -7.68 9.26 -13.58
N ALA A 134 -7.63 10.01 -12.47
CA ALA A 134 -8.43 11.22 -12.28
C ALA A 134 -8.04 12.35 -13.25
N VAL A 135 -6.74 12.56 -13.50
CA VAL A 135 -6.22 13.54 -14.45
C VAL A 135 -6.75 13.25 -15.87
N PHE A 136 -6.62 12.01 -16.35
CA PHE A 136 -7.07 11.66 -17.68
C PHE A 136 -8.60 11.54 -17.78
N ALA A 137 -9.29 11.20 -16.69
CA ALA A 137 -10.75 11.30 -16.60
C ALA A 137 -11.25 12.72 -16.90
N LEU A 138 -10.68 13.71 -16.20
CA LEU A 138 -11.04 15.12 -16.43
C LEU A 138 -10.65 15.59 -17.84
N ARG A 139 -9.51 15.18 -18.39
CA ARG A 139 -9.11 15.52 -19.77
C ARG A 139 -10.06 14.95 -20.83
N ILE A 140 -10.52 13.72 -20.64
CA ILE A 140 -11.54 13.10 -21.49
C ILE A 140 -12.84 13.91 -21.46
N MET A 141 -13.24 14.38 -20.28
CA MET A 141 -14.50 15.09 -20.08
C MET A 141 -14.44 16.60 -20.41
N HIS A 142 -13.23 17.17 -20.53
CA HIS A 142 -12.97 18.54 -20.97
C HIS A 142 -12.39 18.58 -22.41
N PRO A 143 -13.09 18.09 -23.42
CA PRO A 143 -12.56 18.14 -24.78
C PRO A 143 -12.42 19.59 -25.24
N ALA A 144 -11.46 19.83 -26.15
CA ALA A 144 -11.32 21.14 -26.79
C ALA A 144 -12.65 21.57 -27.45
N PRO A 145 -12.99 22.87 -27.42
CA PRO A 145 -14.30 23.38 -27.86
C PRO A 145 -14.73 22.96 -29.27
N ALA A 146 -13.76 22.70 -30.17
CA ALA A 146 -14.02 22.28 -31.56
C ALA A 146 -14.26 20.75 -31.70
N ASN A 147 -13.95 19.95 -30.67
CA ASN A 147 -14.02 18.49 -30.76
C ASN A 147 -14.88 17.92 -29.63
N LEU A 148 -16.06 17.38 -29.98
CA LEU A 148 -16.92 16.64 -29.05
C LEU A 148 -16.34 15.25 -28.68
N ARG A 149 -15.27 14.82 -29.36
CA ARG A 149 -14.62 13.52 -29.09
C ARG A 149 -13.41 13.70 -28.20
N PRO A 150 -13.22 12.83 -27.21
CA PRO A 150 -11.98 12.83 -26.41
C PRO A 150 -10.77 12.56 -27.30
N ALA A 151 -9.63 13.16 -26.95
CA ALA A 151 -8.38 12.89 -27.64
C ALA A 151 -7.98 11.42 -27.48
N ARG A 152 -7.52 10.78 -28.55
CA ARG A 152 -7.10 9.37 -28.51
C ARG A 152 -6.02 9.11 -27.45
N ALA A 153 -5.09 10.05 -27.32
CA ALA A 153 -4.04 9.97 -26.31
C ALA A 153 -4.62 9.91 -24.88
N ASP A 154 -5.62 10.74 -24.56
CA ASP A 154 -6.22 10.76 -23.23
C ASP A 154 -6.98 9.46 -22.92
N VAL A 155 -7.64 8.87 -23.93
CA VAL A 155 -8.30 7.55 -23.81
C VAL A 155 -7.28 6.44 -23.53
N ILE A 156 -6.16 6.42 -24.26
CA ILE A 156 -5.09 5.45 -24.08
C ILE A 156 -4.44 5.62 -22.69
N LEU A 157 -4.10 6.86 -22.33
CA LEU A 157 -3.45 7.16 -21.04
C LEU A 157 -4.39 6.89 -19.85
N PHE A 158 -5.69 7.10 -20.00
CA PHE A 158 -6.69 6.69 -19.00
C PHE A 158 -6.69 5.16 -18.84
N GLY A 159 -6.75 4.41 -19.96
CA GLY A 159 -6.72 2.95 -19.94
C GLY A 159 -5.42 2.39 -19.33
N LEU A 160 -4.27 2.95 -19.70
CA LEU A 160 -2.97 2.59 -19.12
C LEU A 160 -2.91 2.88 -17.63
N SER A 161 -3.31 4.10 -17.20
CA SER A 161 -3.32 4.47 -15.80
C SER A 161 -4.24 3.57 -14.97
N LEU A 162 -5.42 3.25 -15.48
CA LEU A 162 -6.37 2.35 -14.83
C LEU A 162 -5.82 0.92 -14.75
N GLY A 163 -5.29 0.38 -15.85
CA GLY A 163 -4.69 -0.96 -15.87
C GLY A 163 -3.55 -1.10 -14.88
N LEU A 164 -2.64 -0.11 -14.83
CA LEU A 164 -1.51 -0.08 -13.90
C LEU A 164 -1.96 0.13 -12.45
N ALA A 165 -2.99 0.96 -12.21
CA ALA A 165 -3.61 1.10 -10.89
C ALA A 165 -4.11 -0.25 -10.37
N LEU A 166 -4.87 -0.98 -11.19
CA LEU A 166 -5.42 -2.29 -10.82
C LEU A 166 -4.35 -3.37 -10.64
N LEU A 167 -3.23 -3.27 -11.36
CA LEU A 167 -2.08 -4.16 -11.20
C LEU A 167 -1.19 -3.78 -10.00
N THR A 168 -1.43 -2.62 -9.37
CA THR A 168 -0.68 -2.18 -8.17
C THR A 168 -1.33 -2.66 -6.89
N LYS A 169 -2.66 -2.53 -6.76
CA LYS A 169 -3.34 -2.82 -5.48
C LYS A 169 -4.83 -3.06 -5.65
N ALA A 170 -5.34 -4.15 -5.07
CA ALA A 170 -6.75 -4.53 -5.13
C ALA A 170 -7.73 -3.45 -4.66
N THR A 171 -7.35 -2.67 -3.63
CA THR A 171 -8.19 -1.60 -3.07
C THR A 171 -8.50 -0.49 -4.07
N LEU A 172 -7.65 -0.30 -5.10
CA LEU A 172 -7.89 0.70 -6.14
C LEU A 172 -9.10 0.38 -7.02
N ARG A 173 -9.58 -0.87 -7.06
CA ARG A 173 -10.84 -1.23 -7.72
C ARG A 173 -12.00 -0.42 -7.12
N LEU A 174 -11.98 -0.20 -5.81
CA LEU A 174 -13.02 0.54 -5.09
C LEU A 174 -12.92 2.05 -5.31
N TYR A 175 -11.71 2.60 -5.32
CA TYR A 175 -11.49 4.03 -5.53
C TYR A 175 -11.62 4.46 -7.01
N ALA A 176 -11.20 3.62 -7.95
CA ALA A 176 -11.27 3.92 -9.37
C ALA A 176 -12.68 3.75 -9.95
N LEU A 177 -13.50 2.83 -9.39
CA LEU A 177 -14.83 2.52 -9.91
C LEU A 177 -15.72 3.77 -10.09
N PRO A 178 -15.86 4.69 -9.10
CA PRO A 178 -16.67 5.90 -9.30
C PRO A 178 -16.14 6.81 -10.41
N LEU A 179 -14.83 6.93 -10.57
CA LEU A 179 -14.21 7.70 -11.67
C LEU A 179 -14.48 7.07 -13.03
N VAL A 180 -14.34 5.76 -13.13
CA VAL A 180 -14.64 4.99 -14.36
C VAL A 180 -16.12 5.13 -14.71
N MET A 181 -17.00 4.99 -13.75
CA MET A 181 -18.45 5.19 -13.99
C MET A 181 -18.76 6.61 -14.44
N TRP A 182 -18.18 7.62 -13.81
CA TRP A 182 -18.39 9.02 -14.18
C TRP A 182 -17.95 9.29 -15.62
N VAL A 183 -16.75 8.89 -16.00
CA VAL A 183 -16.25 9.02 -17.38
C VAL A 183 -17.14 8.26 -18.37
N SER A 184 -17.48 7.01 -18.07
CA SER A 184 -18.29 6.15 -18.96
C SER A 184 -19.69 6.73 -19.18
N ILE A 185 -20.35 7.17 -18.11
CA ILE A 185 -21.68 7.82 -18.21
C ILE A 185 -21.58 9.10 -19.02
N TRP A 186 -20.58 9.95 -18.73
CA TRP A 186 -20.36 11.18 -19.48
C TRP A 186 -20.16 10.92 -20.98
N MET A 187 -19.32 9.94 -21.33
CA MET A 187 -19.08 9.56 -22.73
C MET A 187 -20.35 9.07 -23.41
N LEU A 188 -21.11 8.18 -22.76
CA LEU A 188 -22.35 7.65 -23.31
C LEU A 188 -23.41 8.74 -23.55
N LEU A 189 -23.54 9.69 -22.62
CA LEU A 189 -24.49 10.79 -22.72
C LEU A 189 -24.07 11.84 -23.76
N ARG A 190 -22.77 12.15 -23.92
CA ARG A 190 -22.27 13.22 -24.78
C ARG A 190 -21.88 12.75 -26.17
N VAL A 191 -21.26 11.57 -26.28
CA VAL A 191 -20.72 11.05 -27.56
C VAL A 191 -21.60 9.91 -28.11
N ARG A 192 -22.53 9.41 -27.28
CA ARG A 192 -23.53 8.37 -27.65
C ARG A 192 -22.83 7.10 -28.20
N ALA A 193 -23.31 6.55 -29.32
CA ALA A 193 -22.74 5.36 -29.95
C ALA A 193 -21.24 5.46 -30.28
N LYS A 194 -20.71 6.66 -30.49
CA LYS A 194 -19.28 6.90 -30.72
C LYS A 194 -18.43 6.69 -29.44
N ALA A 195 -19.04 6.51 -28.26
CA ALA A 195 -18.35 6.15 -27.01
C ALA A 195 -17.91 4.68 -26.98
N ILE A 196 -18.55 3.80 -27.77
CA ILE A 196 -18.31 2.35 -27.72
C ILE A 196 -16.83 2.03 -28.01
N LEU A 197 -16.26 2.58 -29.06
CA LEU A 197 -14.87 2.30 -29.46
C LEU A 197 -13.84 2.75 -28.41
N PRO A 198 -13.86 3.99 -27.88
CA PRO A 198 -12.93 4.38 -26.83
C PRO A 198 -13.15 3.61 -25.50
N LEU A 199 -14.38 3.28 -25.14
CA LEU A 199 -14.64 2.43 -23.95
C LEU A 199 -14.11 1.02 -24.15
N ALA A 200 -14.29 0.43 -25.34
CA ALA A 200 -13.71 -0.87 -25.68
C ALA A 200 -12.18 -0.82 -25.69
N ALA A 201 -11.58 0.27 -26.17
CA ALA A 201 -10.13 0.47 -26.14
C ALA A 201 -9.61 0.53 -24.69
N ILE A 202 -10.27 1.29 -23.79
CA ILE A 202 -9.93 1.33 -22.36
C ILE A 202 -10.01 -0.08 -21.78
N ALA A 203 -11.11 -0.79 -21.99
CA ALA A 203 -11.28 -2.16 -21.49
C ALA A 203 -10.20 -3.11 -22.02
N GLY A 204 -9.89 -3.04 -23.33
CA GLY A 204 -8.85 -3.86 -23.96
C GLY A 204 -7.45 -3.60 -23.37
N ILE A 205 -7.11 -2.33 -23.11
CA ILE A 205 -5.83 -1.96 -22.46
C ILE A 205 -5.77 -2.51 -21.03
N VAL A 206 -6.84 -2.31 -20.25
CA VAL A 206 -6.91 -2.79 -18.87
C VAL A 206 -6.78 -4.31 -18.81
N ILE A 207 -7.51 -5.03 -19.66
CA ILE A 207 -7.41 -6.49 -19.77
C ILE A 207 -5.99 -6.89 -20.18
N GLY A 208 -5.42 -6.28 -21.23
CA GLY A 208 -4.08 -6.60 -21.72
C GLY A 208 -3.00 -6.46 -20.65
N ILE A 209 -3.08 -5.42 -19.81
CA ILE A 209 -2.12 -5.21 -18.71
C ILE A 209 -2.27 -6.26 -17.60
N ASN A 210 -3.50 -6.67 -17.27
CA ASN A 210 -3.77 -7.50 -16.09
C ASN A 210 -3.92 -9.00 -16.41
N VAL A 211 -4.11 -9.40 -17.66
CA VAL A 211 -4.47 -10.77 -18.04
C VAL A 211 -3.43 -11.80 -17.61
N ALA A 212 -2.14 -11.50 -17.77
CA ALA A 212 -1.08 -12.44 -17.38
C ALA A 212 -1.12 -12.71 -15.86
N PHE A 213 -1.26 -11.68 -15.05
CA PHE A 213 -1.38 -11.82 -13.60
C PHE A 213 -2.66 -12.58 -13.19
N VAL A 214 -3.79 -12.27 -13.81
CA VAL A 214 -5.06 -12.99 -13.56
C VAL A 214 -4.94 -14.47 -13.93
N LEU A 215 -4.33 -14.79 -15.07
CA LEU A 215 -4.09 -16.17 -15.50
C LEU A 215 -3.13 -16.89 -14.55
N SER A 216 -2.07 -16.25 -14.06
CA SER A 216 -1.17 -16.83 -13.06
C SER A 216 -1.90 -17.13 -11.75
N ASN A 217 -2.74 -16.22 -11.26
CA ASN A 217 -3.58 -16.47 -10.09
C ASN A 217 -4.59 -17.60 -10.33
N PHE A 218 -5.23 -17.62 -11.50
CA PHE A 218 -6.13 -18.71 -11.86
C PHE A 218 -5.38 -20.05 -11.92
N ALA A 219 -4.22 -20.07 -12.55
CA ALA A 219 -3.37 -21.25 -12.60
C ALA A 219 -2.91 -21.67 -11.20
N ALA A 220 -2.56 -20.76 -10.30
CA ALA A 220 -2.12 -21.08 -8.95
C ALA A 220 -3.26 -21.44 -7.98
N TYR A 221 -4.40 -20.75 -8.02
CA TYR A 221 -5.42 -20.83 -6.97
C TYR A 221 -6.82 -21.22 -7.49
N GLY A 222 -7.00 -21.33 -8.80
CA GLY A 222 -8.29 -21.65 -9.43
C GLY A 222 -9.23 -20.43 -9.49
N PRO A 223 -10.56 -20.66 -9.58
CA PRO A 223 -11.55 -19.59 -9.81
C PRO A 223 -11.59 -18.48 -8.74
N SER A 224 -11.12 -18.76 -7.51
CA SER A 224 -11.03 -17.75 -6.44
C SER A 224 -9.98 -16.68 -6.69
N LEU A 225 -9.01 -16.93 -7.60
CA LEU A 225 -7.87 -16.06 -7.91
C LEU A 225 -7.00 -15.70 -6.69
N MET A 226 -7.16 -16.40 -5.58
CA MET A 226 -6.43 -16.24 -4.33
C MET A 226 -6.47 -17.53 -3.50
N PRO A 227 -5.58 -17.70 -2.51
CA PRO A 227 -5.61 -18.85 -1.61
C PRO A 227 -6.97 -18.98 -0.91
N SER A 228 -7.43 -20.21 -0.73
CA SER A 228 -8.74 -20.48 -0.08
C SER A 228 -8.82 -19.93 1.35
N SER A 229 -7.69 -19.89 2.07
CA SER A 229 -7.56 -19.28 3.39
C SER A 229 -7.81 -17.77 3.41
N ARG A 230 -7.70 -17.09 2.27
CA ARG A 230 -7.90 -15.63 2.13
C ARG A 230 -9.29 -15.26 1.65
N VAL A 231 -10.03 -16.23 1.09
CA VAL A 231 -11.40 -15.95 0.58
C VAL A 231 -12.30 -15.52 1.74
N GLY A 232 -12.91 -14.33 1.61
CA GLY A 232 -13.82 -13.77 2.61
C GLY A 232 -13.17 -13.21 3.87
N THR A 233 -11.83 -13.32 4.06
CA THR A 233 -11.16 -12.78 5.26
C THR A 233 -11.02 -11.27 5.22
N LEU A 234 -10.88 -10.69 4.03
CA LEU A 234 -10.67 -9.25 3.82
C LEU A 234 -11.96 -8.48 3.54
N THR A 235 -13.04 -9.18 3.16
CA THR A 235 -14.30 -8.54 2.79
C THR A 235 -15.38 -8.73 3.86
N ASN A 236 -16.26 -7.72 3.99
CA ASN A 236 -17.42 -7.83 4.88
C ASN A 236 -18.25 -9.08 4.54
N ALA A 237 -18.71 -9.79 5.56
CA ALA A 237 -19.58 -10.96 5.36
C ALA A 237 -20.96 -10.60 4.82
N ALA A 238 -21.38 -9.34 5.01
CA ALA A 238 -22.64 -8.78 4.49
C ALA A 238 -22.48 -7.28 4.24
N ILE A 239 -23.26 -6.75 3.31
CA ILE A 239 -23.39 -5.30 3.07
C ILE A 239 -24.74 -4.86 3.64
N SER A 240 -24.72 -4.03 4.68
CA SER A 240 -25.90 -3.42 5.26
C SER A 240 -25.62 -1.98 5.66
N PRO A 241 -26.64 -1.10 5.75
CA PRO A 241 -26.43 0.28 6.17
C PRO A 241 -25.71 0.41 7.52
N GLY A 242 -26.02 -0.46 8.48
CA GLY A 242 -25.36 -0.49 9.79
C GLY A 242 -23.86 -0.84 9.70
N ILE A 243 -23.49 -1.85 8.90
CA ILE A 243 -22.09 -2.22 8.67
C ILE A 243 -21.33 -1.08 7.98
N VAL A 244 -21.91 -0.49 6.94
CA VAL A 244 -21.27 0.63 6.21
C VAL A 244 -21.06 1.82 7.14
N LEU A 245 -22.07 2.22 7.92
CA LEU A 245 -21.98 3.32 8.88
C LEU A 245 -20.93 3.03 9.96
N SER A 246 -20.94 1.82 10.53
CA SER A 246 -19.94 1.38 11.51
C SER A 246 -18.52 1.50 10.93
N ASN A 247 -18.31 1.02 9.70
CA ASN A 247 -17.01 1.10 9.04
C ASN A 247 -16.58 2.55 8.74
N ILE A 248 -17.51 3.42 8.32
CA ILE A 248 -17.23 4.85 8.11
C ILE A 248 -16.76 5.51 9.42
N LEU A 249 -17.48 5.30 10.51
CA LEU A 249 -17.15 5.88 11.82
C LEU A 249 -15.78 5.37 12.32
N ARG A 250 -15.55 4.05 12.26
CA ARG A 250 -14.30 3.45 12.72
C ARG A 250 -13.10 3.88 11.87
N ASN A 251 -13.25 3.91 10.54
CA ASN A 251 -12.19 4.35 9.64
C ASN A 251 -11.87 5.85 9.80
N ALA A 252 -12.87 6.70 10.00
CA ALA A 252 -12.64 8.12 10.33
C ALA A 252 -11.91 8.27 11.68
N ALA A 253 -12.29 7.49 12.69
CA ALA A 253 -11.69 7.52 14.01
C ALA A 253 -10.19 7.17 14.01
N LEU A 254 -9.74 6.26 13.12
CA LEU A 254 -8.32 5.91 12.97
C LEU A 254 -7.42 7.14 12.73
N HIS A 255 -7.94 8.17 12.08
CA HIS A 255 -7.13 9.36 11.75
C HIS A 255 -6.89 10.29 12.94
N PHE A 256 -7.56 10.10 14.07
CA PHE A 256 -7.40 10.93 15.27
C PHE A 256 -6.50 10.30 16.34
N GLY A 257 -5.83 9.19 16.03
CA GLY A 257 -4.92 8.50 16.95
C GLY A 257 -3.86 9.43 17.54
N LEU A 258 -3.69 9.34 18.86
CA LEU A 258 -2.71 10.07 19.66
C LEU A 258 -1.60 9.11 20.12
N PRO A 259 -0.38 9.60 20.41
CA PRO A 259 0.72 8.77 20.90
C PRO A 259 0.57 8.40 22.40
N ARG A 260 -0.66 8.14 22.84
CA ARG A 260 -1.01 7.79 24.22
C ARG A 260 -2.24 6.90 24.26
N ALA A 261 -2.06 5.66 24.69
CA ALA A 261 -3.11 4.63 24.74
C ALA A 261 -4.31 5.04 25.63
N ASP A 262 -4.03 5.65 26.79
CA ASP A 262 -5.05 6.12 27.72
C ASP A 262 -5.96 7.19 27.10
N LEU A 263 -5.39 8.17 26.40
CA LEU A 263 -6.13 9.21 25.71
C LEU A 263 -6.90 8.65 24.50
N ASN A 264 -6.31 7.76 23.73
CA ASN A 264 -7.00 7.07 22.64
C ASN A 264 -8.25 6.33 23.16
N LYS A 265 -8.09 5.62 24.28
CA LYS A 265 -9.22 4.91 24.93
C LYS A 265 -10.33 5.87 25.35
N GLN A 266 -10.00 6.95 26.05
CA GLN A 266 -10.98 7.88 26.63
C GLN A 266 -11.63 8.79 25.58
N LEU A 267 -10.83 9.37 24.67
CA LEU A 267 -11.29 10.42 23.77
C LEU A 267 -11.81 9.88 22.42
N ILE A 268 -11.44 8.65 22.04
CA ILE A 268 -11.80 8.10 20.72
C ILE A 268 -12.54 6.78 20.86
N VAL A 269 -11.93 5.77 21.49
CA VAL A 269 -12.51 4.41 21.51
C VAL A 269 -13.82 4.37 22.30
N GLN A 270 -13.85 4.93 23.50
CA GLN A 270 -15.07 4.96 24.32
C GLN A 270 -16.21 5.74 23.68
N PRO A 271 -16.04 6.98 23.17
CA PRO A 271 -17.09 7.72 22.47
C PRO A 271 -17.62 7.00 21.23
N ILE A 272 -16.73 6.41 20.40
CA ILE A 272 -17.15 5.65 19.22
C ILE A 272 -17.90 4.38 19.63
N THR A 273 -17.47 3.69 20.68
CA THR A 273 -18.18 2.51 21.21
C THR A 273 -19.56 2.88 21.76
N ALA A 274 -19.66 3.99 22.50
CA ALA A 274 -20.94 4.49 23.02
C ALA A 274 -21.89 4.89 21.87
N LEU A 275 -21.36 5.54 20.83
CA LEU A 275 -22.15 5.88 19.64
C LEU A 275 -22.66 4.62 18.93
N HIS A 276 -21.84 3.59 18.78
CA HIS A 276 -22.27 2.31 18.20
C HIS A 276 -23.38 1.67 19.05
N ALA A 277 -23.22 1.64 20.36
CA ALA A 277 -24.23 1.11 21.26
C ALA A 277 -25.57 1.88 21.15
N ALA A 278 -25.52 3.22 21.07
CA ALA A 278 -26.72 4.05 20.87
C ALA A 278 -27.41 3.79 19.52
N LEU A 279 -26.66 3.36 18.51
CA LEU A 279 -27.19 2.97 17.18
C LEU A 279 -27.60 1.49 17.10
N GLY A 280 -27.46 0.72 18.17
CA GLY A 280 -27.72 -0.73 18.18
C GLY A 280 -26.71 -1.54 17.38
N LEU A 281 -25.46 -1.04 17.23
CA LEU A 281 -24.37 -1.67 16.47
C LEU A 281 -23.30 -2.20 17.43
N ASP A 282 -22.66 -3.31 17.06
CA ASP A 282 -21.42 -3.76 17.70
C ASP A 282 -20.21 -3.11 17.00
N VAL A 283 -19.39 -2.41 17.78
CA VAL A 283 -18.17 -1.74 17.27
C VAL A 283 -17.09 -2.73 16.80
N SER A 284 -17.16 -3.98 17.22
CA SER A 284 -16.24 -5.04 16.83
C SER A 284 -16.94 -6.23 16.15
N ASP A 285 -18.07 -5.98 15.49
CA ASP A 285 -18.85 -6.99 14.79
C ASP A 285 -17.94 -7.87 13.91
N PRO A 286 -17.85 -9.19 14.16
CA PRO A 286 -16.94 -10.09 13.43
C PRO A 286 -17.27 -10.19 11.93
N ARG A 287 -18.51 -9.83 11.53
CA ARG A 287 -18.91 -9.79 10.11
C ARG A 287 -18.22 -8.66 9.33
N SER A 288 -17.76 -7.61 10.03
CA SER A 288 -17.17 -6.42 9.44
C SER A 288 -15.83 -6.02 10.08
N THR A 289 -15.26 -6.87 10.94
CA THR A 289 -13.96 -6.67 11.57
C THR A 289 -13.04 -7.81 11.16
N HIS A 290 -11.76 -7.49 10.87
CA HIS A 290 -10.76 -8.48 10.53
C HIS A 290 -10.58 -9.50 11.66
N GLU A 291 -10.42 -10.76 11.30
CA GLU A 291 -10.25 -11.85 12.25
C GLU A 291 -9.06 -11.58 13.19
N GLY A 292 -9.23 -11.86 14.46
CA GLY A 292 -8.21 -11.58 15.49
C GLY A 292 -8.09 -10.11 15.90
N SER A 293 -8.82 -9.18 15.24
CA SER A 293 -8.80 -7.75 15.57
C SER A 293 -10.03 -7.34 16.38
N ARG A 294 -9.85 -6.27 17.18
CA ARG A 294 -10.94 -5.53 17.84
C ARG A 294 -10.75 -4.04 17.55
N PHE A 295 -11.84 -3.26 17.65
CA PHE A 295 -11.73 -1.83 17.44
C PHE A 295 -10.81 -1.21 18.49
N ALA A 296 -9.70 -0.68 18.02
CA ALA A 296 -8.67 0.00 18.80
C ALA A 296 -8.00 1.08 17.94
N ILE A 297 -7.39 2.05 18.59
CA ILE A 297 -6.57 3.09 17.96
C ILE A 297 -5.13 2.85 18.38
N SER A 298 -4.22 2.82 17.40
CA SER A 298 -2.78 2.69 17.66
C SER A 298 -2.26 3.89 18.44
N ASP A 299 -1.43 3.63 19.45
CA ASP A 299 -0.66 4.61 20.21
C ASP A 299 0.79 4.74 19.74
N VAL A 300 1.19 3.94 18.74
CA VAL A 300 2.51 4.03 18.14
C VAL A 300 2.52 5.16 17.12
N PRO A 301 3.22 6.27 17.41
CA PRO A 301 3.27 7.41 16.50
C PRO A 301 4.22 7.16 15.34
N PHE A 302 4.03 7.90 14.27
CA PHE A 302 4.96 8.00 13.13
C PHE A 302 5.26 6.67 12.43
N THR A 303 4.30 5.72 12.47
CA THR A 303 4.40 4.45 11.73
C THR A 303 3.61 4.49 10.44
N GLU A 304 4.18 3.97 9.38
CA GLU A 304 3.55 3.87 8.06
C GLU A 304 2.41 2.85 7.97
N ASP A 305 2.15 2.12 9.04
CA ASP A 305 1.06 1.16 9.10
C ASP A 305 -0.24 1.75 9.67
N SER A 306 -0.13 2.67 10.66
CA SER A 306 -1.30 3.09 11.43
C SER A 306 -1.38 4.58 11.76
N SER A 307 -0.43 5.41 11.31
CA SER A 307 -0.47 6.86 11.61
C SER A 307 -1.69 7.52 10.98
N GLY A 308 -2.41 8.30 11.78
CA GLY A 308 -3.55 9.08 11.35
C GLY A 308 -3.15 10.38 10.64
N SER A 309 -4.16 11.04 10.06
CA SER A 309 -4.02 12.32 9.36
C SER A 309 -5.09 13.32 9.84
N PRO A 310 -5.13 13.70 11.13
CA PRO A 310 -6.26 14.42 11.72
C PRO A 310 -6.47 15.79 11.08
N LEU A 311 -5.41 16.59 10.90
CA LEU A 311 -5.54 17.91 10.30
C LEU A 311 -6.02 17.88 8.86
N HIS A 312 -5.57 16.88 8.08
CA HIS A 312 -6.01 16.69 6.70
C HIS A 312 -7.48 16.30 6.65
N LEU A 313 -7.93 15.40 7.53
CA LEU A 313 -9.34 15.00 7.58
C LEU A 313 -10.24 16.15 8.00
N LEU A 314 -9.84 16.95 8.99
CA LEU A 314 -10.56 18.16 9.40
C LEU A 314 -10.66 19.18 8.27
N LEU A 315 -9.59 19.36 7.48
CA LEU A 315 -9.61 20.25 6.32
C LEU A 315 -10.52 19.71 5.20
N ILE A 316 -10.59 18.39 5.00
CA ILE A 316 -11.55 17.77 4.07
C ILE A 316 -12.98 18.06 4.55
N TRP A 317 -13.30 17.87 5.82
CA TRP A 317 -14.63 18.16 6.34
C TRP A 317 -14.98 19.66 6.26
N ALA A 318 -14.03 20.53 6.58
CA ALA A 318 -14.21 21.99 6.43
C ALA A 318 -14.44 22.38 4.96
N ALA A 319 -13.71 21.76 4.03
CA ALA A 319 -13.90 21.99 2.60
C ALA A 319 -15.26 21.48 2.09
N MET A 320 -15.73 20.34 2.58
CA MET A 320 -17.07 19.82 2.27
C MET A 320 -18.17 20.78 2.79
N LEU A 321 -18.01 21.29 4.01
CA LEU A 321 -18.91 22.30 4.55
C LEU A 321 -18.87 23.60 3.72
N ALA A 322 -17.67 24.06 3.35
CA ALA A 322 -17.52 25.23 2.49
C ALA A 322 -18.21 25.05 1.13
N ALA A 323 -18.14 23.85 0.55
CA ALA A 323 -18.82 23.54 -0.72
C ALA A 323 -20.35 23.59 -0.62
N VAL A 324 -20.92 23.25 0.55
CA VAL A 324 -22.36 23.43 0.83
C VAL A 324 -22.72 24.91 0.94
N LEU A 325 -21.90 25.71 1.64
CA LEU A 325 -22.19 27.09 1.98
C LEU A 325 -21.83 28.09 0.84
N ARG A 326 -20.86 27.76 -0.01
CA ARG A 326 -20.34 28.66 -1.07
C ARG A 326 -20.87 28.26 -2.44
N PRO A 327 -21.76 29.09 -3.07
CA PRO A 327 -22.30 28.79 -4.39
C PRO A 327 -21.24 28.65 -5.48
N ALA A 328 -20.12 29.37 -5.40
CA ALA A 328 -19.02 29.30 -6.34
C ALA A 328 -18.41 27.88 -6.41
N LEU A 329 -18.19 27.25 -5.24
CA LEU A 329 -17.70 25.88 -5.17
C LEU A 329 -18.74 24.85 -5.66
N ARG A 330 -20.00 25.00 -5.18
CA ARG A 330 -21.09 24.08 -5.52
C ARG A 330 -21.43 24.07 -7.01
N LYS A 331 -21.29 25.21 -7.71
CA LYS A 331 -21.51 25.32 -9.16
C LYS A 331 -20.37 24.74 -9.98
N ASN A 332 -19.21 24.49 -9.41
CA ASN A 332 -18.10 23.86 -10.10
C ASN A 332 -18.33 22.34 -10.20
N ILE A 333 -18.94 21.92 -11.30
CA ILE A 333 -19.34 20.52 -11.52
C ILE A 333 -18.16 19.55 -11.55
N TRP A 334 -16.97 20.01 -11.96
CA TRP A 334 -15.76 19.19 -12.04
C TRP A 334 -15.16 18.96 -10.67
N LEU A 335 -15.10 20.02 -9.85
CA LEU A 335 -14.66 19.93 -8.47
C LEU A 335 -15.61 19.02 -7.66
N MET A 336 -16.90 19.26 -7.79
CA MET A 336 -17.93 18.47 -7.09
C MET A 336 -17.92 17.01 -7.56
N GLY A 337 -17.78 16.77 -8.88
CA GLY A 337 -17.69 15.42 -9.45
C GLY A 337 -16.47 14.66 -8.90
N LEU A 338 -15.29 15.30 -8.85
CA LEU A 338 -14.08 14.69 -8.30
C LEU A 338 -14.24 14.38 -6.80
N GLY A 339 -14.76 15.34 -6.02
CA GLY A 339 -15.01 15.14 -4.58
C GLY A 339 -16.03 14.03 -4.31
N LEU A 340 -17.13 13.99 -5.07
CA LEU A 340 -18.14 12.93 -4.96
C LEU A 340 -17.58 11.56 -5.38
N ALA A 341 -16.76 11.48 -6.41
CA ALA A 341 -16.12 10.23 -6.83
C ALA A 341 -15.17 9.71 -5.73
N ALA A 342 -14.37 10.60 -5.12
CA ALA A 342 -13.51 10.24 -4.01
C ALA A 342 -14.31 9.77 -2.78
N LEU A 343 -15.39 10.47 -2.43
CA LEU A 343 -16.27 10.10 -1.32
C LEU A 343 -16.98 8.76 -1.59
N ALA A 344 -17.47 8.55 -2.82
CA ALA A 344 -18.09 7.28 -3.21
C ALA A 344 -17.09 6.12 -3.14
N GLY A 345 -15.83 6.35 -3.53
CA GLY A 345 -14.74 5.38 -3.35
C GLY A 345 -14.52 5.00 -1.89
N PHE A 346 -14.54 5.98 -0.97
CA PHE A 346 -14.43 5.72 0.46
C PHE A 346 -15.64 4.94 1.01
N VAL A 347 -16.85 5.29 0.59
CA VAL A 347 -18.07 4.56 0.99
C VAL A 347 -18.02 3.12 0.48
N LEU A 348 -17.58 2.90 -0.77
CA LEU A 348 -17.38 1.54 -1.32
C LEU A 348 -16.32 0.78 -0.54
N PHE A 349 -15.20 1.42 -0.17
CA PHE A 349 -14.19 0.83 0.69
C PHE A 349 -14.80 0.35 2.01
N CYS A 350 -15.56 1.18 2.69
CA CYS A 350 -16.23 0.84 3.93
C CYS A 350 -17.32 -0.24 3.75
N ALA A 351 -18.01 -0.27 2.61
CA ALA A 351 -19.02 -1.26 2.30
C ALA A 351 -18.45 -2.65 2.02
N VAL A 352 -17.27 -2.71 1.40
CA VAL A 352 -16.68 -3.96 0.91
C VAL A 352 -15.68 -4.55 1.89
N LEU A 353 -14.79 -3.74 2.48
CA LEU A 353 -13.68 -4.27 3.27
C LEU A 353 -14.02 -4.35 4.76
N ARG A 354 -13.59 -5.45 5.39
CA ARG A 354 -13.59 -5.57 6.86
C ARG A 354 -12.66 -4.54 7.46
N TRP A 355 -13.11 -3.86 8.50
CA TRP A 355 -12.31 -2.90 9.23
C TRP A 355 -11.03 -3.55 9.80
N GLN A 356 -9.90 -2.83 9.69
CA GLN A 356 -8.58 -3.22 10.17
C GLN A 356 -7.89 -2.01 10.81
N PRO A 357 -7.05 -2.19 11.84
CA PRO A 357 -6.37 -1.09 12.51
C PRO A 357 -5.35 -0.35 11.63
N TRP A 358 -4.90 -0.97 10.53
CA TRP A 358 -3.95 -0.39 9.56
C TRP A 358 -4.61 0.21 8.30
N HIS A 359 -5.91 0.50 8.34
CA HIS A 359 -6.61 1.07 7.19
C HIS A 359 -6.19 2.51 6.86
N THR A 360 -5.56 3.25 7.79
CA THR A 360 -5.10 4.62 7.54
C THR A 360 -4.20 4.73 6.31
N ARG A 361 -3.32 3.74 6.06
CA ARG A 361 -2.47 3.70 4.87
C ARG A 361 -3.27 3.50 3.58
N LEU A 362 -4.32 2.68 3.64
CA LEU A 362 -5.18 2.40 2.50
C LEU A 362 -6.06 3.61 2.10
N HIS A 363 -6.22 4.59 2.99
CA HIS A 363 -6.93 5.84 2.71
C HIS A 363 -6.05 6.89 2.00
N LEU A 364 -4.75 6.66 1.84
CA LEU A 364 -3.84 7.60 1.22
C LEU A 364 -4.31 8.08 -0.17
N PRO A 365 -4.78 7.21 -1.09
CA PRO A 365 -5.34 7.65 -2.37
C PRO A 365 -6.49 8.64 -2.23
N LEU A 366 -7.33 8.46 -1.21
CA LEU A 366 -8.45 9.35 -0.90
C LEU A 366 -7.97 10.76 -0.54
N PHE A 367 -6.98 10.87 0.38
CA PHE A 367 -6.43 12.16 0.79
C PHE A 367 -5.83 12.90 -0.40
N ILE A 368 -5.09 12.20 -1.26
CA ILE A 368 -4.50 12.82 -2.46
C ILE A 368 -5.57 13.32 -3.43
N LEU A 369 -6.64 12.55 -3.66
CA LEU A 369 -7.77 12.97 -4.51
C LEU A 369 -8.54 14.16 -3.93
N PHE A 370 -8.60 14.33 -2.61
CA PHE A 370 -9.23 15.48 -1.97
C PHE A 370 -8.35 16.73 -1.96
N ALA A 371 -7.06 16.64 -2.25
CA ALA A 371 -6.15 17.78 -2.23
C ALA A 371 -6.65 19.00 -3.07
N PRO A 372 -7.07 18.83 -4.35
CA PRO A 372 -7.62 19.95 -5.13
C PRO A 372 -8.92 20.50 -4.54
N PHE A 373 -9.77 19.65 -3.96
CA PHE A 373 -11.02 20.07 -3.33
C PHE A 373 -10.77 20.95 -2.12
N VAL A 374 -9.87 20.54 -1.22
CA VAL A 374 -9.46 21.33 -0.04
C VAL A 374 -8.79 22.64 -0.47
N ALA A 375 -7.93 22.59 -1.47
CA ALA A 375 -7.20 23.77 -1.95
C ALA A 375 -8.13 24.84 -2.53
N LEU A 376 -9.09 24.45 -3.40
CA LEU A 376 -10.04 25.40 -3.98
C LEU A 376 -11.01 25.93 -2.91
N ALA A 377 -11.44 25.08 -1.98
CA ALA A 377 -12.29 25.50 -0.87
C ALA A 377 -11.57 26.52 0.02
N ALA A 378 -10.29 26.29 0.32
CA ALA A 378 -9.48 27.22 1.10
C ALA A 378 -9.23 28.54 0.34
N ASP A 379 -9.00 28.48 -0.97
CA ASP A 379 -8.77 29.66 -1.82
C ASP A 379 -10.02 30.55 -1.92
N GLU A 380 -11.21 29.94 -1.98
CA GLU A 380 -12.51 30.62 -2.09
C GLU A 380 -13.04 31.11 -0.73
N ALA A 381 -12.91 30.29 0.32
CA ALA A 381 -13.58 30.54 1.61
C ALA A 381 -12.72 31.33 2.60
N LEU A 382 -11.39 31.27 2.52
CA LEU A 382 -10.50 31.93 3.47
C LEU A 382 -9.95 33.24 2.92
N PRO A 383 -9.74 34.25 3.81
CA PRO A 383 -9.01 35.46 3.45
C PRO A 383 -7.66 35.13 2.79
N ARG A 384 -7.24 35.93 1.81
CA ARG A 384 -6.01 35.68 1.03
C ARG A 384 -4.76 35.43 1.88
N ARG A 385 -4.67 36.04 3.09
CA ARG A 385 -3.54 35.87 4.01
C ARG A 385 -3.66 34.66 4.91
N LEU A 386 -4.87 34.17 5.17
CA LEU A 386 -5.12 33.09 6.13
C LEU A 386 -4.86 31.69 5.54
N ALA A 387 -5.25 31.43 4.29
CA ALA A 387 -5.00 30.13 3.69
C ALA A 387 -3.52 29.72 3.67
N PRO A 388 -2.55 30.57 3.25
CA PRO A 388 -1.13 30.22 3.34
C PRO A 388 -0.67 29.90 4.77
N LEU A 389 -1.23 30.58 5.79
CA LEU A 389 -0.88 30.30 7.19
C LEU A 389 -1.38 28.92 7.65
N VAL A 390 -2.60 28.53 7.26
CA VAL A 390 -3.13 27.18 7.56
C VAL A 390 -2.24 26.11 6.92
N PHE A 391 -1.84 26.30 5.67
CA PHE A 391 -0.98 25.33 4.98
C PHE A 391 0.48 25.37 5.46
N ALA A 392 0.98 26.51 5.92
CA ALA A 392 2.25 26.60 6.67
C ALA A 392 2.17 25.79 7.97
N GLY A 393 1.04 25.85 8.67
CA GLY A 393 0.76 24.99 9.82
C GLY A 393 0.85 23.49 9.51
N LEU A 394 0.35 23.07 8.33
CA LEU A 394 0.52 21.68 7.88
C LEU A 394 1.99 21.30 7.68
N ILE A 395 2.81 22.21 7.13
CA ILE A 395 4.24 21.96 6.94
C ILE A 395 4.94 21.79 8.29
N VAL A 396 4.59 22.62 9.29
CA VAL A 396 5.13 22.48 10.65
C VAL A 396 4.67 21.17 11.30
N ALA A 397 3.38 20.85 11.19
CA ALA A 397 2.82 19.61 11.73
C ALA A 397 3.38 18.35 11.06
N ALA A 398 3.86 18.44 9.83
CA ALA A 398 4.47 17.35 9.09
C ALA A 398 5.91 17.03 9.54
N TYR A 399 6.59 17.95 10.23
CA TYR A 399 8.00 17.80 10.62
C TYR A 399 8.30 16.54 11.44
N PRO A 400 7.52 16.16 12.46
CA PRO A 400 7.76 14.93 13.19
C PRO A 400 7.72 13.67 12.32
N PHE A 401 6.81 13.60 11.33
CA PHE A 401 6.70 12.46 10.42
C PHE A 401 7.92 12.30 9.51
N ILE A 402 8.63 13.38 9.23
CA ILE A 402 9.88 13.35 8.46
C ILE A 402 11.05 12.87 9.33
N THR A 403 11.11 13.33 10.60
CA THR A 403 12.30 13.19 11.45
C THR A 403 12.23 12.01 12.39
N GLN A 404 11.03 11.57 12.78
CA GLN A 404 10.77 10.57 13.82
C GLN A 404 10.02 9.33 13.28
N ASN A 405 10.15 9.02 11.98
CA ASN A 405 9.60 7.78 11.44
C ASN A 405 10.00 6.60 12.32
N ALA A 406 9.06 5.74 12.72
CA ALA A 406 9.28 4.65 13.68
C ALA A 406 10.33 3.64 13.19
N PHE A 407 10.45 3.45 11.87
CA PHE A 407 11.34 2.45 11.27
C PHE A 407 12.60 3.07 10.65
N ARG A 408 12.55 4.35 10.26
CA ARG A 408 13.62 5.07 9.56
C ARG A 408 13.78 6.49 10.10
N PRO A 409 14.03 6.66 11.42
CA PRO A 409 14.16 7.99 12.00
C PRO A 409 15.43 8.69 11.50
N LEU A 410 15.32 10.00 11.21
CA LEU A 410 16.48 10.85 10.92
C LEU A 410 17.20 11.31 12.17
N THR A 411 16.49 11.39 13.29
CA THR A 411 17.01 11.93 14.56
C THR A 411 16.94 10.89 15.67
N GLY A 412 17.70 11.11 16.73
CA GLY A 412 17.71 10.22 17.90
C GLY A 412 18.73 9.07 17.80
N PRO A 413 18.73 8.18 18.80
CA PRO A 413 19.72 7.10 18.89
C PRO A 413 19.63 6.06 17.77
N ARG A 414 18.40 5.82 17.27
CA ARG A 414 18.11 4.87 16.18
C ARG A 414 18.12 5.52 14.79
N SER A 415 18.71 6.73 14.66
CA SER A 415 18.78 7.42 13.39
C SER A 415 19.45 6.57 12.31
N VAL A 416 18.88 6.56 11.11
CA VAL A 416 19.45 5.89 9.93
C VAL A 416 20.85 6.39 9.56
N LEU A 417 21.26 7.56 10.09
CA LEU A 417 22.60 8.11 9.93
C LEU A 417 23.61 7.60 10.96
N ARG A 418 23.14 6.94 12.02
CA ARG A 418 23.97 6.44 13.13
C ARG A 418 24.03 4.93 13.18
N VAL A 419 22.90 4.29 12.85
CA VAL A 419 22.78 2.83 12.89
C VAL A 419 23.28 2.25 11.57
N PRO A 420 24.21 1.28 11.57
CA PRO A 420 24.64 0.59 10.35
C PRO A 420 23.47 0.01 9.57
N ARG A 421 23.52 0.07 8.22
CA ARG A 421 22.44 -0.44 7.37
C ARG A 421 22.08 -1.91 7.68
N SER A 422 23.06 -2.75 7.98
CA SER A 422 22.86 -4.15 8.36
C SER A 422 21.97 -4.35 9.60
N GLU A 423 21.97 -3.38 10.51
CA GLU A 423 21.12 -3.41 11.71
C GLU A 423 19.74 -2.80 11.46
N GLN A 424 19.63 -1.84 10.51
CA GLN A 424 18.36 -1.18 10.20
C GLN A 424 17.28 -2.17 9.76
N TYR A 425 17.65 -3.26 9.04
CA TYR A 425 16.70 -4.29 8.61
C TYR A 425 15.95 -4.94 9.79
N PHE A 426 16.59 -5.05 10.94
CA PHE A 426 16.02 -5.71 12.13
C PHE A 426 15.18 -4.79 13.02
N THR A 427 14.94 -3.54 12.62
CA THR A 427 14.22 -2.55 13.45
C THR A 427 12.87 -3.06 13.96
N GLN A 428 12.10 -3.82 13.16
CA GLN A 428 10.84 -4.44 13.57
C GLN A 428 10.97 -5.87 14.07
N ALA A 429 12.10 -6.51 13.86
CA ALA A 429 12.31 -7.93 14.12
C ALA A 429 13.62 -8.21 14.85
N ASP A 430 14.01 -7.33 15.79
CA ASP A 430 15.29 -7.43 16.52
C ASP A 430 15.45 -8.77 17.25
N ALA A 431 14.37 -9.35 17.76
CA ALA A 431 14.39 -10.68 18.40
C ALA A 431 14.86 -11.81 17.46
N LEU A 432 14.73 -11.64 16.13
CA LEU A 432 15.17 -12.62 15.14
C LEU A 432 16.62 -12.42 14.71
N ARG A 433 17.28 -11.32 15.07
CA ARG A 433 18.63 -11.00 14.63
C ARG A 433 19.61 -12.13 14.96
N LYS A 434 19.76 -12.44 16.25
CA LYS A 434 20.69 -13.48 16.72
C LYS A 434 20.32 -14.87 16.18
N PRO A 435 19.06 -15.34 16.26
CA PRO A 435 18.65 -16.61 15.66
C PRO A 435 18.98 -16.75 14.20
N TYR A 436 18.68 -15.73 13.38
CA TYR A 436 18.94 -15.78 11.95
C TYR A 436 20.44 -15.73 11.62
N GLN A 437 21.21 -14.87 12.31
CA GLN A 437 22.67 -14.81 12.14
C GLN A 437 23.34 -16.14 12.49
N ALA A 438 22.94 -16.78 13.59
CA ALA A 438 23.49 -18.06 14.00
C ALA A 438 23.16 -19.17 12.98
N ALA A 439 21.91 -19.23 12.52
CA ALA A 439 21.48 -20.21 11.51
C ALA A 439 22.22 -20.04 10.17
N VAL A 440 22.36 -18.81 9.70
CA VAL A 440 23.05 -18.50 8.43
C VAL A 440 24.55 -18.79 8.55
N ALA A 441 25.20 -18.48 9.67
CA ALA A 441 26.61 -18.79 9.91
C ALA A 441 26.88 -20.31 9.86
N GLU A 442 26.00 -21.13 10.43
CA GLU A 442 26.12 -22.60 10.38
C GLU A 442 25.95 -23.13 8.96
N ILE A 443 24.99 -22.58 8.19
CA ILE A 443 24.77 -22.94 6.78
C ILE A 443 26.00 -22.57 5.93
N ALA A 444 26.56 -21.39 6.14
CA ALA A 444 27.73 -20.90 5.42
C ALA A 444 28.97 -21.76 5.71
N ALA A 445 29.17 -22.15 6.98
CA ALA A 445 30.26 -23.04 7.39
C ALA A 445 30.16 -24.45 6.76
N GLY A 446 28.95 -24.91 6.45
CA GLY A 446 28.69 -26.19 5.78
C GLY A 446 28.82 -26.15 4.25
N GLU A 447 29.22 -25.01 3.65
CA GLU A 447 29.30 -24.80 2.18
C GLU A 447 28.03 -25.19 1.42
N CYS A 448 26.87 -25.05 2.07
CA CYS A 448 25.57 -25.46 1.57
C CYS A 448 25.09 -24.54 0.43
N ARG A 449 24.91 -25.08 -0.78
CA ARG A 449 24.54 -24.29 -1.99
C ARG A 449 23.03 -24.21 -2.25
N SER A 450 22.22 -25.02 -1.57
CA SER A 450 20.75 -24.99 -1.70
C SER A 450 20.11 -25.29 -0.35
N ILE A 451 19.26 -24.38 0.11
CA ILE A 451 18.51 -24.58 1.36
C ILE A 451 17.01 -24.59 1.11
N GLY A 452 16.33 -25.48 1.84
CA GLY A 452 14.88 -25.51 1.92
C GLY A 452 14.38 -24.56 3.01
N LEU A 453 13.36 -23.76 2.72
CA LEU A 453 12.71 -22.86 3.69
C LEU A 453 11.33 -23.41 4.06
N ILE A 454 11.06 -23.54 5.36
CA ILE A 454 9.72 -23.79 5.89
C ILE A 454 9.30 -22.52 6.63
N THR A 455 8.32 -21.79 6.07
CA THR A 455 7.92 -20.47 6.55
C THR A 455 6.41 -20.41 6.81
N GLN A 456 5.99 -19.46 7.66
CA GLN A 456 4.59 -19.06 7.84
C GLN A 456 4.29 -17.78 7.05
N SER A 457 2.99 -17.46 6.91
CA SER A 457 2.52 -16.28 6.17
C SER A 457 3.12 -14.95 6.64
N ASP A 458 3.62 -14.89 7.86
CA ASP A 458 4.10 -13.68 8.52
C ASP A 458 5.61 -13.72 8.84
N THR A 459 6.33 -14.68 8.27
CA THR A 459 7.79 -14.76 8.41
C THR A 459 8.47 -13.58 7.73
N PRO A 460 9.34 -12.80 8.42
CA PRO A 460 10.16 -11.75 7.81
C PRO A 460 11.35 -12.37 7.07
N GLU A 461 11.07 -13.06 6.00
CA GLU A 461 12.01 -13.88 5.22
C GLU A 461 13.12 -13.07 4.59
N TYR A 462 12.86 -11.79 4.22
CA TYR A 462 13.88 -10.96 3.57
C TYR A 462 15.14 -10.79 4.42
N LEU A 463 15.02 -10.90 5.75
CA LEU A 463 16.18 -10.88 6.65
C LEU A 463 17.16 -12.04 6.38
N LEU A 464 16.66 -13.22 6.00
CA LEU A 464 17.50 -14.35 5.59
C LEU A 464 18.23 -14.04 4.28
N TRP A 465 17.54 -13.43 3.31
CA TRP A 465 18.14 -13.02 2.05
C TRP A 465 19.33 -12.08 2.23
N ILE A 466 19.17 -11.06 3.10
CA ILE A 466 20.24 -10.10 3.40
C ILE A 466 21.43 -10.78 4.07
N LEU A 467 21.20 -11.67 5.03
CA LEU A 467 22.30 -12.38 5.70
C LEU A 467 22.99 -13.36 4.76
N MET A 468 22.23 -14.14 3.99
CA MET A 468 22.78 -15.09 3.02
C MET A 468 23.57 -14.40 1.91
N GLN A 469 23.14 -13.23 1.45
CA GLN A 469 23.88 -12.44 0.44
C GLN A 469 25.27 -12.03 0.94
N VAL A 470 25.45 -11.85 2.25
CA VAL A 470 26.74 -11.49 2.87
C VAL A 470 27.57 -12.73 3.16
N GLU A 471 27.00 -13.74 3.83
CA GLU A 471 27.75 -14.89 4.36
C GLU A 471 27.94 -16.01 3.32
N SER A 472 26.97 -16.21 2.42
CA SER A 472 27.02 -17.28 1.40
C SER A 472 26.23 -16.90 0.14
N PRO A 473 26.75 -15.95 -0.68
CA PRO A 473 26.04 -15.35 -1.80
C PRO A 473 25.68 -16.34 -2.94
N SER A 474 26.31 -17.50 -2.98
CA SER A 474 26.04 -18.56 -3.94
C SER A 474 24.91 -19.52 -3.51
N THR A 475 24.43 -19.43 -2.28
CA THR A 475 23.38 -20.30 -1.75
C THR A 475 22.02 -19.90 -2.30
N GLN A 476 21.32 -20.86 -2.90
CA GLN A 476 19.95 -20.71 -3.36
C GLN A 476 18.96 -21.04 -2.25
N MET A 477 17.89 -20.27 -2.15
CA MET A 477 16.81 -20.49 -1.19
C MET A 477 15.52 -20.86 -1.92
N GLN A 478 14.85 -21.92 -1.45
CA GLN A 478 13.59 -22.38 -2.02
C GLN A 478 12.63 -22.81 -0.92
N HIS A 479 11.35 -22.50 -1.05
CA HIS A 479 10.34 -23.01 -0.12
C HIS A 479 10.11 -24.50 -0.32
N VAL A 480 10.05 -25.25 0.77
CA VAL A 480 9.76 -26.67 0.80
C VAL A 480 8.56 -26.97 1.70
N LEU A 481 7.90 -28.10 1.48
CA LEU A 481 6.71 -28.53 2.23
C LEU A 481 5.60 -27.48 2.27
N VAL A 482 5.45 -26.75 1.17
CA VAL A 482 4.42 -25.72 1.03
C VAL A 482 3.03 -26.34 1.14
N LYS A 483 2.18 -25.79 2.02
CA LYS A 483 0.86 -26.36 2.34
C LYS A 483 -0.27 -25.82 1.46
N ASP A 484 -0.04 -24.71 0.77
CA ASP A 484 -1.05 -24.11 -0.10
C ASP A 484 -0.99 -24.63 -1.54
N LYS A 485 -1.92 -24.17 -2.39
CA LYS A 485 -2.00 -24.62 -3.77
C LYS A 485 -0.80 -24.23 -4.63
N SER A 486 0.06 -23.31 -4.21
CA SER A 486 1.29 -22.96 -4.93
C SER A 486 2.31 -24.10 -4.90
N ALA A 487 2.18 -25.06 -3.99
CA ALA A 487 3.01 -26.28 -3.96
C ALA A 487 3.09 -27.00 -5.31
N ARG A 488 2.02 -26.92 -6.13
CA ARG A 488 1.99 -27.53 -7.48
C ARG A 488 2.90 -26.85 -8.50
N LEU A 489 3.42 -25.67 -8.17
CA LEU A 489 4.38 -24.95 -8.99
C LEU A 489 5.83 -25.41 -8.71
N ALA A 490 6.02 -26.35 -7.75
CA ALA A 490 7.32 -26.92 -7.45
C ALA A 490 7.86 -27.67 -8.67
N GLU A 491 9.05 -27.27 -9.11
CA GLU A 491 9.83 -28.04 -10.07
C GLU A 491 10.58 -29.15 -9.34
N PRO A 492 10.90 -30.28 -10.01
CA PRO A 492 11.75 -31.31 -9.43
C PRO A 492 13.17 -30.77 -9.23
N LEU A 493 13.44 -30.25 -8.05
CA LEU A 493 14.77 -29.76 -7.67
C LEU A 493 15.52 -30.86 -6.90
N ALA A 494 16.86 -30.81 -6.99
CA ALA A 494 17.70 -31.65 -6.14
C ALA A 494 17.38 -31.35 -4.65
N PRO A 495 17.42 -32.39 -3.77
CA PRO A 495 17.22 -32.16 -2.35
C PRO A 495 18.16 -31.08 -1.81
N PRO A 496 17.67 -30.16 -0.97
CA PRO A 496 18.56 -29.15 -0.36
C PRO A 496 19.55 -29.83 0.59
N CYS A 497 20.71 -29.20 0.80
CA CYS A 497 21.71 -29.68 1.77
C CYS A 497 21.36 -29.34 3.21
N ALA A 498 20.42 -28.41 3.44
CA ALA A 498 19.88 -28.06 4.76
C ALA A 498 18.43 -27.56 4.62
N VAL A 499 17.65 -27.71 5.69
CA VAL A 499 16.31 -27.12 5.79
C VAL A 499 16.29 -26.16 6.97
N LEU A 500 15.88 -24.93 6.74
CA LEU A 500 15.68 -23.90 7.76
C LEU A 500 14.17 -23.70 7.99
N ALA A 501 13.71 -24.02 9.20
CA ALA A 501 12.32 -23.81 9.60
C ALA A 501 12.20 -22.61 10.53
N THR A 502 11.33 -21.67 10.18
CA THR A 502 10.98 -20.50 11.02
C THR A 502 9.71 -20.73 11.81
N GLU A 503 9.21 -21.95 11.80
CA GLU A 503 8.06 -22.45 12.57
C GLU A 503 8.39 -23.84 13.15
N PRO A 504 7.61 -24.32 14.12
CA PRO A 504 7.72 -25.71 14.55
C PRO A 504 7.49 -26.67 13.38
N ALA A 505 8.48 -27.45 13.04
CA ALA A 505 8.42 -28.49 12.01
C ALA A 505 8.52 -29.89 12.65
N GLN A 506 8.09 -30.90 11.91
CA GLN A 506 8.29 -32.30 12.32
C GLN A 506 9.78 -32.60 12.43
N ASN A 507 10.14 -33.50 13.32
CA ASN A 507 11.50 -34.01 13.43
C ASN A 507 11.47 -35.54 13.48
N PRO A 508 12.03 -36.23 12.49
CA PRO A 508 12.74 -35.70 11.31
C PRO A 508 11.80 -35.14 10.23
N ILE A 509 12.32 -34.28 9.35
CA ILE A 509 11.67 -33.80 8.13
C ILE A 509 11.97 -34.78 7.00
N SER A 510 10.94 -35.29 6.32
CA SER A 510 11.12 -36.10 5.10
C SER A 510 10.90 -35.22 3.86
N LEU A 511 11.87 -35.16 2.97
CA LEU A 511 11.81 -34.39 1.72
C LEU A 511 12.42 -35.21 0.57
N ASN A 512 11.59 -35.57 -0.44
CA ASN A 512 12.01 -36.34 -1.60
C ASN A 512 12.76 -37.65 -1.26
N GLY A 513 12.34 -38.31 -0.18
CA GLY A 513 12.94 -39.58 0.28
C GLY A 513 14.20 -39.41 1.15
N GLN A 514 14.68 -38.22 1.34
CA GLN A 514 15.76 -37.89 2.26
C GLN A 514 15.21 -37.41 3.61
N MET A 515 15.82 -37.86 4.69
CA MET A 515 15.45 -37.47 6.07
C MET A 515 16.38 -36.37 6.53
N PHE A 516 15.82 -35.34 7.16
CA PHE A 516 16.55 -34.23 7.75
C PHE A 516 16.26 -34.20 9.24
N GLU A 517 17.29 -34.34 10.06
CA GLU A 517 17.19 -34.29 11.51
C GLU A 517 17.50 -32.89 12.04
N GLN A 518 16.78 -32.49 13.09
CA GLN A 518 17.02 -31.19 13.71
C GLN A 518 18.40 -31.17 14.38
N ARG A 519 19.33 -30.49 13.74
CA ARG A 519 20.69 -30.31 14.27
C ARG A 519 20.75 -29.29 15.39
N GLN A 520 20.07 -28.16 15.21
CA GLN A 520 20.13 -27.03 16.12
C GLN A 520 18.85 -26.19 16.08
N ARG A 521 18.59 -25.45 17.17
CA ARG A 521 17.45 -24.55 17.29
C ARG A 521 17.81 -23.30 18.05
N TRP A 522 17.42 -22.13 17.53
CA TRP A 522 17.58 -20.82 18.16
C TRP A 522 16.21 -20.16 18.26
N GLY A 523 15.60 -20.19 19.46
CA GLY A 523 14.22 -19.71 19.63
C GLY A 523 13.22 -20.43 18.72
N GLY A 524 12.59 -19.67 17.80
CA GLY A 524 11.64 -20.21 16.83
C GLY A 524 12.28 -20.82 15.58
N VAL A 525 13.59 -20.68 15.38
CA VAL A 525 14.32 -21.07 14.15
C VAL A 525 15.01 -22.41 14.35
N GLY A 526 14.70 -23.39 13.52
CA GLY A 526 15.32 -24.72 13.53
C GLY A 526 16.13 -24.99 12.25
N LEU A 527 17.36 -25.50 12.40
CA LEU A 527 18.20 -26.00 11.32
C LEU A 527 18.16 -27.52 11.30
N TYR A 528 17.88 -28.09 10.15
CA TYR A 528 17.80 -29.53 9.92
C TYR A 528 18.82 -29.90 8.83
N LEU A 529 19.59 -30.95 9.11
CA LEU A 529 20.60 -31.49 8.20
C LEU A 529 20.27 -32.94 7.84
N PRO A 530 20.73 -33.45 6.69
CA PRO A 530 20.56 -34.84 6.28
C PRO A 530 21.10 -35.84 7.26
#